data_8f638c762ca56b6c29ce80043fb300cc
#
_entry.id   8f638c762ca56b6c29ce80043fb300cc
#
_cell.length_a   1.000
_cell.length_b   1.000
_cell.length_c   1.000
_cell.angle_alpha   90.00
_cell.angle_beta   90.00
_cell.angle_gamma   90.00
#
_symmetry.space_group_name_H-M   'P 1'
#
loop_
_entity.id
_entity.type
_entity.pdbx_description
1 polymer ?
#
loop_
_entity_poly.entity_id
_entity_poly.type
_entity_poly.pdbx_seq_one_letter_code
_entity_poly.pdbx_strand_id
1 'polypeptide(L)'
;TLLFLHADTLLPDNALTLIRQALDGTPLAGGAFRLRYAEPSPGLSFIAAAANARSEATRVPYGDQAIFVRRDVFEDIGGFTALPIMEDLEFMTRLRRAGHAIRILAMPVRTSGRRQLREGPVRCTLRNLLLRLLYHLGVPPRALAGLYRRHGG
;
A
#
# COMPACT_ATOMS: atom_id res chain seq x y z
N THR A 1 -0.18 3.88 18.10
CA THR A 1 -0.31 3.38 16.73
C THR A 1 -0.76 4.49 15.80
N LEU A 2 -0.20 4.56 14.60
CA LEU A 2 -0.59 5.43 13.50
C LEU A 2 -1.29 4.59 12.45
N LEU A 3 -2.29 5.15 11.78
CA LEU A 3 -2.99 4.54 10.65
C LEU A 3 -3.01 5.54 9.50
N PHE A 4 -2.50 5.13 8.34
CA PHE A 4 -2.44 5.94 7.12
C PHE A 4 -3.51 5.46 6.15
N LEU A 5 -4.44 6.33 5.83
CA LEU A 5 -5.61 6.02 5.01
C LEU A 5 -5.68 6.94 3.81
N HIS A 6 -5.81 6.39 2.62
CA HIS A 6 -6.08 7.17 1.41
C HIS A 6 -7.50 7.74 1.45
N ALA A 7 -7.68 8.92 0.87
CA ALA A 7 -8.95 9.66 0.88
C ALA A 7 -10.12 8.93 0.18
N ASP A 8 -9.81 7.96 -0.68
CA ASP A 8 -10.77 7.15 -1.43
C ASP A 8 -10.88 5.70 -0.93
N THR A 9 -10.37 5.44 0.28
CA THR A 9 -10.36 4.11 0.90
C THR A 9 -11.24 4.10 2.15
N LEU A 10 -12.10 3.09 2.27
CA LEU A 10 -12.97 2.87 3.41
C LEU A 10 -12.46 1.70 4.26
N LEU A 11 -12.36 1.93 5.56
CA LEU A 11 -12.03 0.91 6.53
C LEU A 11 -13.25 0.00 6.82
N PRO A 12 -13.04 -1.27 7.20
CA PRO A 12 -14.09 -2.06 7.82
C PRO A 12 -14.47 -1.48 9.20
N ASP A 13 -15.72 -1.67 9.64
CA ASP A 13 -16.25 -1.08 10.88
C ASP A 13 -15.43 -1.46 12.12
N ASN A 14 -14.85 -2.65 12.13
CA ASN A 14 -14.03 -3.17 13.22
C ASN A 14 -12.52 -2.95 13.02
N ALA A 15 -12.09 -2.08 12.10
CA ALA A 15 -10.68 -1.89 11.74
C ALA A 15 -9.78 -1.62 12.97
N LEU A 16 -10.19 -0.71 13.84
CA LEU A 16 -9.39 -0.35 15.03
C LEU A 16 -9.25 -1.52 16.01
N THR A 17 -10.29 -2.32 16.16
CA THR A 17 -10.24 -3.55 16.96
C THR A 17 -9.27 -4.56 16.37
N LEU A 18 -9.32 -4.78 15.06
CA LEU A 18 -8.40 -5.69 14.37
C LEU A 18 -6.94 -5.22 14.47
N ILE A 19 -6.68 -3.92 14.36
CA ILE A 19 -5.33 -3.36 14.53
C ILE A 19 -4.83 -3.61 15.96
N ARG A 20 -5.65 -3.33 16.98
CA ARG A 20 -5.28 -3.59 18.37
C ARG A 20 -4.97 -5.06 18.61
N GLN A 21 -5.87 -5.96 18.21
CA GLN A 21 -5.67 -7.42 18.33
C GLN A 21 -4.41 -7.91 17.61
N ALA A 22 -4.04 -7.28 16.50
CA ALA A 22 -2.83 -7.65 15.77
C ALA A 22 -1.55 -7.22 16.49
N LEU A 23 -1.59 -6.08 17.20
CA LEU A 23 -0.41 -5.49 17.82
C LEU A 23 -0.26 -5.84 19.31
N ASP A 24 -1.36 -6.03 20.04
CA ASP A 24 -1.31 -6.27 21.46
C ASP A 24 -0.63 -7.61 21.79
N GLY A 25 0.37 -7.54 22.69
CA GLY A 25 1.15 -8.72 23.10
C GLY A 25 1.99 -9.36 22.00
N THR A 26 2.19 -8.70 20.86
CA THR A 26 2.98 -9.22 19.74
C THR A 26 4.20 -8.36 19.42
N PRO A 27 5.28 -8.93 18.83
CA PRO A 27 6.45 -8.18 18.39
C PRO A 27 6.23 -7.47 17.03
N LEU A 28 5.01 -7.43 16.51
CA LEU A 28 4.73 -6.79 15.23
C LEU A 28 4.90 -5.28 15.32
N ALA A 29 5.62 -4.71 14.39
CA ALA A 29 5.79 -3.26 14.26
C ALA A 29 4.56 -2.57 13.64
N GLY A 30 3.79 -3.31 12.83
CA GLY A 30 2.63 -2.78 12.14
C GLY A 30 2.03 -3.78 11.16
N GLY A 31 1.35 -3.25 10.15
CA GLY A 31 0.75 -4.06 9.10
C GLY A 31 -0.05 -3.25 8.11
N ALA A 32 -0.89 -3.95 7.37
CA ALA A 32 -1.88 -3.37 6.46
C ALA A 32 -3.07 -4.32 6.33
N PHE A 33 -4.09 -3.86 5.68
CA PHE A 33 -5.25 -4.68 5.33
C PHE A 33 -5.08 -5.31 3.94
N ARG A 34 -5.88 -6.32 3.63
CA ARG A 34 -6.08 -6.73 2.24
C ARG A 34 -6.80 -5.63 1.47
N LEU A 35 -6.57 -5.59 0.16
CA LEU A 35 -7.24 -4.68 -0.75
C LEU A 35 -8.49 -5.33 -1.36
N ARG A 36 -9.56 -4.55 -1.50
CA ARG A 36 -10.72 -4.84 -2.35
C ARG A 36 -11.16 -3.55 -3.02
N TYR A 37 -11.54 -3.63 -4.30
CA TYR A 37 -12.16 -2.49 -4.97
C TYR A 37 -13.65 -2.39 -4.62
N ALA A 38 -14.15 -1.16 -4.56
CA ALA A 38 -15.56 -0.89 -4.27
C ALA A 38 -16.47 -1.28 -5.44
N GLU A 39 -15.96 -1.08 -6.66
CA GLU A 39 -16.71 -1.35 -7.89
C GLU A 39 -16.61 -2.85 -8.26
N PRO A 40 -17.74 -3.51 -8.55
CA PRO A 40 -17.76 -4.92 -8.95
C PRO A 40 -17.20 -5.07 -10.37
N SER A 41 -16.04 -5.70 -10.50
CA SER A 41 -15.42 -6.01 -11.81
C SER A 41 -14.51 -7.22 -11.66
N PRO A 42 -14.61 -8.24 -12.54
CA PRO A 42 -13.69 -9.38 -12.53
C PRO A 42 -12.23 -8.97 -12.68
N GLY A 43 -11.92 -7.99 -13.54
CA GLY A 43 -10.57 -7.47 -13.74
C GLY A 43 -10.02 -6.79 -12.47
N LEU A 44 -10.82 -5.98 -11.78
CA LEU A 44 -10.42 -5.37 -10.51
C LEU A 44 -10.26 -6.41 -9.40
N SER A 45 -11.11 -7.42 -9.36
CA SER A 45 -10.99 -8.53 -8.39
C SER A 45 -9.68 -9.29 -8.59
N PHE A 46 -9.30 -9.56 -9.83
CA PHE A 46 -8.01 -10.19 -10.16
C PHE A 46 -6.82 -9.32 -9.73
N ILE A 47 -6.87 -8.01 -10.04
CA ILE A 47 -5.82 -7.06 -9.63
C ILE A 47 -5.70 -7.00 -8.11
N ALA A 48 -6.81 -6.94 -7.38
CA ALA A 48 -6.81 -6.94 -5.92
C ALA A 48 -6.22 -8.25 -5.36
N ALA A 49 -6.58 -9.40 -5.93
CA ALA A 49 -6.01 -10.69 -5.53
C ALA A 49 -4.49 -10.75 -5.75
N ALA A 50 -4.00 -10.29 -6.90
CA ALA A 50 -2.58 -10.21 -7.20
C ALA A 50 -1.84 -9.24 -6.26
N ALA A 51 -2.44 -8.07 -5.95
CA ALA A 51 -1.88 -7.10 -5.00
C ALA A 51 -1.78 -7.70 -3.59
N ASN A 52 -2.81 -8.42 -3.14
CA ASN A 52 -2.83 -9.09 -1.85
C ASN A 52 -1.77 -10.19 -1.75
N ALA A 53 -1.71 -11.08 -2.75
CA ALA A 53 -0.69 -12.14 -2.80
C ALA A 53 0.74 -11.56 -2.77
N ARG A 54 0.99 -10.49 -3.52
CA ARG A 54 2.27 -9.78 -3.52
C ARG A 54 2.58 -9.22 -2.13
N SER A 55 1.66 -8.48 -1.51
CA SER A 55 1.91 -7.86 -0.19
C SER A 55 2.09 -8.89 0.91
N GLU A 56 1.41 -10.02 0.85
CA GLU A 56 1.61 -11.14 1.76
C GLU A 56 2.98 -11.80 1.58
N ALA A 57 3.41 -12.01 0.34
CA ALA A 57 4.70 -12.63 0.04
C ALA A 57 5.88 -11.70 0.35
N THR A 58 5.78 -10.43 -0.02
CA THR A 58 6.88 -9.46 0.11
C THR A 58 6.93 -8.76 1.46
N ARG A 59 5.83 -8.73 2.20
CA ARG A 59 5.64 -7.89 3.40
C ARG A 59 5.86 -6.40 3.11
N VAL A 60 5.51 -5.95 1.90
CA VAL A 60 5.58 -4.55 1.46
C VAL A 60 4.22 -4.15 0.88
N PRO A 61 3.21 -3.87 1.73
CA PRO A 61 1.92 -3.33 1.29
C PRO A 61 2.08 -1.91 0.75
N TYR A 62 1.07 -1.44 0.02
CA TYR A 62 1.02 -0.07 -0.48
C TYR A 62 -0.01 0.75 0.30
N GLY A 63 0.02 2.08 0.13
CA GLY A 63 -0.83 3.02 0.85
C GLY A 63 -2.34 2.77 0.71
N ASP A 64 -2.78 2.24 -0.43
CA ASP A 64 -4.17 1.85 -0.67
C ASP A 64 -4.66 0.65 0.17
N GLN A 65 -3.75 -0.01 0.91
CA GLN A 65 -4.03 -1.09 1.84
C GLN A 65 -4.16 -0.62 3.31
N ALA A 66 -4.27 0.67 3.57
CA ALA A 66 -4.38 1.28 4.90
C ALA A 66 -3.30 0.77 5.87
N ILE A 67 -2.08 1.24 5.67
CA ILE A 67 -0.91 0.90 6.47
C ILE A 67 -1.10 1.39 7.91
N PHE A 68 -0.84 0.53 8.88
CA PHE A 68 -0.76 0.89 10.29
C PHE A 68 0.60 0.50 10.88
N VAL A 69 1.11 1.30 11.82
CA VAL A 69 2.42 1.10 12.42
C VAL A 69 2.43 1.62 13.86
N ARG A 70 3.24 1.02 14.73
CA ARG A 70 3.52 1.57 16.05
C ARG A 70 4.18 2.94 15.91
N ARG A 71 3.76 3.91 16.73
CA ARG A 71 4.26 5.29 16.65
C ARG A 71 5.77 5.35 16.90
N ASP A 72 6.25 4.69 17.93
CA ASP A 72 7.66 4.60 18.28
C ASP A 72 8.50 4.07 17.10
N VAL A 73 8.11 2.95 16.50
CA VAL A 73 8.79 2.41 15.32
C VAL A 73 8.75 3.37 14.13
N PHE A 74 7.62 4.05 13.90
CA PHE A 74 7.50 5.03 12.82
C PHE A 74 8.47 6.20 13.01
N GLU A 75 8.59 6.70 14.23
CA GLU A 75 9.47 7.80 14.60
C GLU A 75 10.95 7.36 14.54
N ASP A 76 11.27 6.18 15.06
CA ASP A 76 12.65 5.64 15.09
C ASP A 76 13.23 5.44 13.69
N ILE A 77 12.42 5.01 12.72
CA ILE A 77 12.89 4.87 11.33
C ILE A 77 12.75 6.14 10.49
N GLY A 78 12.34 7.26 11.10
CA GLY A 78 12.29 8.58 10.46
C GLY A 78 11.06 8.85 9.60
N GLY A 79 9.95 8.12 9.80
CA GLY A 79 8.68 8.37 9.13
C GLY A 79 8.71 8.21 7.60
N PHE A 80 7.77 8.84 6.90
CA PHE A 80 7.77 8.88 5.44
C PHE A 80 8.81 9.88 4.91
N THR A 81 9.58 9.43 3.93
CA THR A 81 10.45 10.33 3.15
C THR A 81 9.60 11.24 2.26
N ALA A 82 9.97 12.51 2.14
CA ALA A 82 9.28 13.50 1.29
C ALA A 82 9.52 13.20 -0.20
N LEU A 83 8.87 12.16 -0.71
CA LEU A 83 8.91 11.73 -2.10
C LEU A 83 7.61 12.15 -2.82
N PRO A 84 7.67 12.54 -4.10
CA PRO A 84 6.48 12.91 -4.86
C PRO A 84 5.59 11.72 -5.24
N ILE A 85 6.14 10.50 -5.22
CA ILE A 85 5.48 9.20 -5.38
C ILE A 85 6.34 8.11 -4.72
N MET A 86 5.76 6.92 -4.47
CA MET A 86 6.43 5.74 -3.89
C MET A 86 6.90 5.93 -2.43
N GLU A 87 6.38 6.91 -1.71
CA GLU A 87 6.70 7.15 -0.30
C GLU A 87 6.30 5.95 0.59
N ASP A 88 5.18 5.32 0.27
CA ASP A 88 4.68 4.11 0.94
C ASP A 88 5.56 2.89 0.67
N LEU A 89 5.93 2.68 -0.59
CA LEU A 89 6.83 1.60 -1.00
C LEU A 89 8.21 1.76 -0.35
N GLU A 90 8.75 2.98 -0.35
CA GLU A 90 10.03 3.31 0.30
C GLU A 90 9.98 3.00 1.79
N PHE A 91 8.99 3.56 2.49
CA PHE A 91 8.79 3.37 3.92
C PHE A 91 8.67 1.90 4.30
N MET A 92 7.79 1.15 3.65
CA MET A 92 7.58 -0.27 3.95
C MET A 92 8.81 -1.13 3.61
N THR A 93 9.57 -0.75 2.58
CA THR A 93 10.83 -1.41 2.23
C THR A 93 11.88 -1.17 3.31
N ARG A 94 12.01 0.06 3.80
CA ARG A 94 12.93 0.45 4.87
C ARG A 94 12.57 -0.22 6.20
N LEU A 95 11.27 -0.21 6.55
CA LEU A 95 10.74 -0.91 7.74
C LEU A 95 11.11 -2.40 7.72
N ARG A 96 10.90 -3.07 6.58
CA ARG A 96 11.26 -4.48 6.43
C ARG A 96 12.77 -4.72 6.48
N ARG A 97 13.59 -3.86 5.86
CA ARG A 97 15.06 -3.96 5.89
C ARG A 97 15.63 -3.75 7.29
N ALA A 98 14.97 -2.97 8.11
CA ALA A 98 15.32 -2.80 9.53
C ALA A 98 14.93 -4.02 10.40
N GLY A 99 14.40 -5.09 9.80
CA GLY A 99 14.07 -6.32 10.50
C GLY A 99 12.69 -6.33 11.18
N HIS A 100 11.89 -5.30 10.98
CA HIS A 100 10.58 -5.21 11.61
C HIS A 100 9.56 -6.15 10.96
N ALA A 101 8.91 -6.94 11.79
CA ALA A 101 7.83 -7.83 11.36
C ALA A 101 6.51 -7.08 11.21
N ILE A 102 5.78 -7.35 10.12
CA ILE A 102 4.44 -6.81 9.87
C ILE A 102 3.45 -7.92 9.50
N ARG A 103 2.16 -7.63 9.64
CA ARG A 103 1.08 -8.54 9.28
C ARG A 103 0.13 -7.91 8.26
N ILE A 104 -0.28 -8.68 7.26
CA ILE A 104 -1.42 -8.32 6.39
C ILE A 104 -2.67 -8.95 7.00
N LEU A 105 -3.64 -8.10 7.38
CA LEU A 105 -4.90 -8.51 7.97
C LEU A 105 -5.83 -9.08 6.89
N ALA A 106 -6.51 -10.18 7.19
CA ALA A 106 -7.38 -10.87 6.23
C ALA A 106 -8.62 -10.05 5.83
N MET A 107 -9.11 -9.18 6.74
CA MET A 107 -10.24 -8.29 6.44
C MET A 107 -9.80 -7.24 5.39
N PRO A 108 -10.56 -7.02 4.31
CA PRO A 108 -10.18 -6.05 3.30
C PRO A 108 -10.65 -4.63 3.63
N VAL A 109 -9.85 -3.64 3.26
CA VAL A 109 -10.31 -2.27 3.01
C VAL A 109 -10.96 -2.18 1.63
N ARG A 110 -11.82 -1.18 1.43
CA ARG A 110 -12.50 -0.94 0.15
C ARG A 110 -11.99 0.37 -0.45
N THR A 111 -11.22 0.29 -1.53
CA THR A 111 -10.71 1.46 -2.25
C THR A 111 -11.44 1.65 -3.57
N SER A 112 -11.42 2.88 -4.11
CA SER A 112 -12.05 3.18 -5.38
C SER A 112 -11.23 2.65 -6.55
N GLY A 113 -11.90 1.90 -7.44
CA GLY A 113 -11.37 1.44 -8.73
C GLY A 113 -11.68 2.36 -9.90
N ARG A 114 -12.28 3.54 -9.65
CA ARG A 114 -12.71 4.48 -10.72
C ARG A 114 -11.59 4.81 -11.69
N ARG A 115 -10.38 5.01 -11.19
CA ARG A 115 -9.22 5.30 -12.03
C ARG A 115 -8.87 4.12 -12.94
N GLN A 116 -8.83 2.91 -12.39
CA GLN A 116 -8.56 1.69 -13.16
C GLN A 116 -9.62 1.45 -14.23
N LEU A 117 -10.89 1.71 -13.91
CA LEU A 117 -11.99 1.57 -14.87
C LEU A 117 -11.92 2.63 -15.97
N ARG A 118 -11.58 3.88 -15.65
CA ARG A 118 -11.45 4.97 -16.61
C ARG A 118 -10.28 4.80 -17.57
N GLU A 119 -9.10 4.40 -17.05
CA GLU A 119 -7.87 4.27 -17.83
C GLU A 119 -7.69 2.88 -18.46
N GLY A 120 -8.51 1.92 -18.08
CA GLY A 120 -8.37 0.50 -18.39
C GLY A 120 -7.52 -0.23 -17.35
N PRO A 121 -8.07 -1.31 -16.73
CA PRO A 121 -7.40 -2.03 -15.64
C PRO A 121 -6.00 -2.55 -16.00
N VAL A 122 -5.86 -3.11 -17.20
CA VAL A 122 -4.58 -3.66 -17.68
C VAL A 122 -3.55 -2.56 -17.87
N ARG A 123 -3.92 -1.48 -18.56
CA ARG A 123 -3.00 -0.35 -18.83
C ARG A 123 -2.53 0.30 -17.52
N CYS A 124 -3.44 0.55 -16.60
CA CYS A 124 -3.12 1.12 -15.30
C CYS A 124 -2.17 0.22 -14.51
N THR A 125 -2.45 -1.09 -14.49
CA THR A 125 -1.60 -2.08 -13.79
C THR A 125 -0.20 -2.17 -14.40
N LEU A 126 -0.09 -2.26 -15.73
CA LEU A 126 1.20 -2.32 -16.42
C LEU A 126 2.03 -1.05 -16.18
N ARG A 127 1.40 0.13 -16.24
CA ARG A 127 2.08 1.39 -15.91
C ARG A 127 2.61 1.38 -14.47
N ASN A 128 1.78 1.00 -13.51
CA ASN A 128 2.19 0.95 -12.11
C ASN A 128 3.30 -0.08 -11.87
N LEU A 129 3.26 -1.22 -12.58
CA LEU A 129 4.33 -2.22 -12.54
C LEU A 129 5.64 -1.66 -13.11
N LEU A 130 5.58 -1.00 -14.27
CA LEU A 130 6.74 -0.36 -14.90
C LEU A 130 7.36 0.71 -13.99
N LEU A 131 6.56 1.59 -13.40
CA LEU A 131 7.04 2.63 -12.49
C LEU A 131 7.77 2.03 -11.27
N ARG A 132 7.25 0.94 -10.71
CA ARG A 132 7.91 0.22 -9.61
C ARG A 132 9.21 -0.44 -10.04
N LEU A 133 9.21 -1.06 -11.22
CA LEU A 133 10.44 -1.64 -11.78
C LEU A 133 11.51 -0.57 -11.96
N LEU A 134 11.17 0.56 -12.58
CA LEU A 134 12.08 1.69 -12.75
C LEU A 134 12.59 2.24 -11.42
N TYR A 135 11.71 2.33 -10.40
CA TYR A 135 12.11 2.71 -9.05
C TYR A 135 13.16 1.75 -8.46
N HIS A 136 12.94 0.44 -8.58
CA HIS A 136 13.90 -0.56 -8.12
C HIS A 136 15.22 -0.57 -8.92
N LEU A 137 15.19 -0.14 -10.18
CA LEU A 137 16.40 0.09 -11.01
C LEU A 137 17.10 1.42 -10.69
N GLY A 138 16.63 2.18 -9.69
CA GLY A 138 17.28 3.41 -9.22
C GLY A 138 16.85 4.68 -9.95
N VAL A 139 15.80 4.65 -10.77
CA VAL A 139 15.28 5.89 -11.39
C VAL A 139 14.70 6.80 -10.30
N PRO A 140 15.12 8.08 -10.24
CA PRO A 140 14.69 9.00 -9.19
C PRO A 140 13.17 9.19 -9.15
N PRO A 141 12.50 9.20 -7.97
CA PRO A 141 11.05 9.40 -7.84
C PRO A 141 10.52 10.67 -8.51
N ARG A 142 11.32 11.74 -8.58
CA ARG A 142 10.95 12.98 -9.29
C ARG A 142 10.75 12.77 -10.80
N ALA A 143 11.59 11.95 -11.43
CA ALA A 143 11.45 11.59 -12.84
C ALA A 143 10.22 10.70 -13.06
N LEU A 144 10.00 9.72 -12.17
CA LEU A 144 8.85 8.82 -12.20
C LEU A 144 7.53 9.58 -12.01
N ALA A 145 7.49 10.61 -11.14
CA ALA A 145 6.32 11.46 -10.93
C ALA A 145 5.93 12.22 -12.22
N GLY A 146 6.90 12.65 -13.01
CA GLY A 146 6.66 13.24 -14.33
C GLY A 146 5.99 12.28 -15.31
N LEU A 147 6.42 11.03 -15.34
CA LEU A 147 5.81 9.97 -16.16
C LEU A 147 4.39 9.63 -15.67
N TYR A 148 4.19 9.60 -14.35
CA TYR A 148 2.90 9.31 -13.75
C TYR A 148 1.84 10.35 -14.09
N ARG A 149 2.18 11.66 -14.02
CA ARG A 149 1.25 12.77 -14.33
C ARG A 149 0.86 12.87 -15.79
N ARG A 150 1.80 12.59 -16.72
CA ARG A 150 1.54 12.66 -18.17
C ARG A 150 0.51 11.65 -18.66
N HIS A 151 0.28 10.57 -17.89
CA HIS A 151 -0.57 9.45 -18.29
C HIS A 151 -1.76 9.23 -17.34
N GLY A 152 -1.95 10.06 -16.33
CA GLY A 152 -2.97 9.89 -15.26
C GLY A 152 -3.77 11.14 -14.93
N GLY A 153 -3.66 12.18 -15.76
CA GLY A 153 -4.47 13.40 -15.66
C GLY A 153 -5.77 13.31 -16.46
#